data_a69d7fd6eadf747dda73f1c5bf100f39
#
_entry.id   a69d7fd6eadf747dda73f1c5bf100f39
#
_cell.length_a   1.000
_cell.length_b   1.000
_cell.length_c   1.000
_cell.angle_alpha   90.00
_cell.angle_beta   90.00
_cell.angle_gamma   90.00
#
_symmetry.space_group_name_H-M   'P 1'
#
loop_
_entity.id
_entity.type
_entity.pdbx_description
1 polymer ?
#
loop_
_entity_poly.entity_id
_entity_poly.type
_entity_poly.pdbx_seq_one_letter_code
_entity_poly.pdbx_strand_id
1 'polypeptide(L)'
;MLKLTIAIPTFNGGKNLERAINSCKNIQLAPDEYEILVVDNCSTDESISNVKKLRKQFSNLVLIENQENVGRIQNWNVCIEKSTGKFLIFLFSNDTINEKNNIHECLKKIDSDESISILSLIHI
;
A
#
# COMPACT_ATOMS: atom_id res chain seq x y z
N MET A 1 6.69 -14.11 8.73
CA MET A 1 6.67 -13.56 7.35
C MET A 1 5.37 -12.82 7.11
N LEU A 2 5.44 -11.62 6.56
CA LEU A 2 4.24 -10.86 6.24
C LEU A 2 3.48 -11.51 5.09
N LYS A 3 2.17 -11.53 5.21
CA LYS A 3 1.31 -12.10 4.16
C LYS A 3 1.12 -11.14 3.00
N LEU A 4 1.03 -9.85 3.29
CA LEU A 4 0.60 -8.86 2.30
C LEU A 4 1.40 -7.58 2.41
N THR A 5 1.77 -7.02 1.26
CA THR A 5 2.21 -5.62 1.16
C THR A 5 1.13 -4.83 0.43
N ILE A 6 0.65 -3.76 1.05
CA ILE A 6 -0.21 -2.80 0.37
C ILE A 6 0.70 -1.67 -0.06
N ALA A 7 0.98 -1.59 -1.36
CA ALA A 7 1.89 -0.61 -1.91
C ALA A 7 1.13 0.62 -2.40
N ILE A 8 1.51 1.78 -1.90
CA ILE A 8 0.90 3.06 -2.27
C ILE A 8 1.98 3.93 -2.91
N PRO A 9 2.12 3.87 -4.25
CA PRO A 9 3.00 4.79 -4.93
C PRO A 9 2.33 6.16 -4.98
N THR A 10 3.05 7.21 -4.66
CA THR A 10 2.46 8.55 -4.57
C THR A 10 3.39 9.64 -5.05
N PHE A 11 2.79 10.70 -5.60
CA PHE A 11 3.46 11.95 -5.90
C PHE A 11 2.45 13.07 -5.66
N ASN A 12 2.72 13.93 -4.70
CA ASN A 12 1.84 15.03 -4.30
C ASN A 12 0.40 14.56 -4.01
N GLY A 13 0.29 13.45 -3.26
CA GLY A 13 -0.99 12.82 -2.96
C GLY A 13 -1.86 13.58 -1.96
N GLY A 14 -1.24 14.40 -1.12
CA GLY A 14 -1.95 15.26 -0.17
C GLY A 14 -3.00 14.50 0.68
N LYS A 15 -4.21 15.03 0.72
CA LYS A 15 -5.31 14.45 1.49
C LYS A 15 -5.80 13.11 0.93
N ASN A 16 -5.65 12.89 -0.37
CA ASN A 16 -6.01 11.62 -0.98
C ASN A 16 -5.13 10.50 -0.46
N LEU A 17 -3.84 10.77 -0.30
CA LEU A 17 -2.90 9.82 0.29
C LEU A 17 -3.28 9.49 1.73
N GLU A 18 -3.61 10.49 2.54
CA GLU A 18 -4.07 10.26 3.91
C GLU A 18 -5.30 9.38 3.95
N ARG A 19 -6.25 9.63 3.05
CA ARG A 19 -7.47 8.86 2.94
C ARG A 19 -7.19 7.41 2.57
N ALA A 20 -6.28 7.18 1.61
CA ALA A 20 -5.89 5.84 1.21
C ALA A 20 -5.26 5.07 2.38
N ILE A 21 -4.33 5.69 3.10
CA ILE A 21 -3.68 5.07 4.26
C ILE A 21 -4.71 4.76 5.35
N ASN A 22 -5.57 5.73 5.68
CA ASN A 22 -6.59 5.54 6.71
C ASN A 22 -7.57 4.42 6.33
N SER A 23 -7.86 4.23 5.05
CA SER A 23 -8.76 3.16 4.61
C SER A 23 -8.22 1.77 4.89
N CYS A 24 -6.91 1.64 5.08
CA CYS A 24 -6.29 0.36 5.43
C CYS A 24 -6.78 -0.19 6.77
N LYS A 25 -7.42 0.64 7.60
CA LYS A 25 -8.08 0.17 8.82
C LYS A 25 -9.20 -0.84 8.53
N ASN A 26 -9.71 -0.83 7.31
CA ASN A 26 -10.78 -1.75 6.90
C ASN A 26 -10.28 -3.14 6.54
N ILE A 27 -8.96 -3.35 6.57
CA ILE A 27 -8.38 -4.66 6.32
C ILE A 27 -8.53 -5.52 7.57
N GLN A 28 -9.08 -6.71 7.38
CA GLN A 28 -9.31 -7.64 8.48
C GLN A 28 -8.09 -8.55 8.70
N LEU A 29 -6.92 -7.94 8.83
CA LEU A 29 -5.68 -8.62 9.14
C LEU A 29 -5.04 -7.94 10.36
N ALA A 30 -4.31 -8.71 11.14
CA ALA A 30 -3.54 -8.13 12.25
C ALA A 30 -2.39 -7.27 11.71
N PRO A 31 -1.97 -6.21 12.42
CA PRO A 31 -0.90 -5.34 11.94
C PRO A 31 0.43 -6.03 11.64
N ASP A 32 0.69 -7.19 12.26
CA ASP A 32 1.90 -7.97 12.00
C ASP A 32 1.77 -8.91 10.79
N GLU A 33 0.58 -8.97 10.17
CA GLU A 33 0.35 -9.81 9.00
C GLU A 33 0.52 -9.05 7.68
N TYR A 34 0.55 -7.72 7.71
CA TYR A 34 0.68 -6.92 6.50
C TYR A 34 1.48 -5.65 6.76
N GLU A 35 2.00 -5.06 5.70
CA GLU A 35 2.65 -3.75 5.75
C GLU A 35 1.95 -2.79 4.81
N ILE A 36 1.95 -1.52 5.16
CA ILE A 36 1.51 -0.44 4.29
C ILE A 36 2.78 0.24 3.80
N LEU A 37 3.12 0.05 2.53
CA LEU A 37 4.35 0.57 1.96
C LEU A 37 4.03 1.78 1.10
N VAL A 38 4.38 2.96 1.60
CA VAL A 38 4.23 4.21 0.84
C VAL A 38 5.56 4.52 0.18
N VAL A 39 5.58 4.63 -1.15
CA VAL A 39 6.77 5.03 -1.89
C VAL A 39 6.50 6.39 -2.52
N ASP A 40 7.14 7.41 -1.94
CA ASP A 40 6.96 8.80 -2.34
C ASP A 40 7.95 9.18 -3.42
N ASN A 41 7.42 9.66 -4.54
CA ASN A 41 8.21 9.98 -5.72
C ASN A 41 8.69 11.42 -5.74
N CYS A 42 9.29 11.84 -4.62
CA CYS A 42 9.86 13.19 -4.45
C CYS A 42 8.80 14.30 -4.42
N SER A 43 7.76 14.10 -3.58
CA SER A 43 6.69 15.09 -3.42
C SER A 43 7.20 16.43 -2.90
N THR A 44 6.56 17.50 -3.34
CA THR A 44 6.87 18.86 -2.93
C THR A 44 5.81 19.48 -2.02
N ASP A 45 4.70 18.75 -1.81
CA ASP A 45 3.62 19.18 -0.92
C ASP A 45 3.81 18.61 0.51
N GLU A 46 2.74 18.58 1.30
CA GLU A 46 2.76 18.07 2.68
C GLU A 46 2.66 16.55 2.79
N SER A 47 2.71 15.82 1.69
CA SER A 47 2.51 14.36 1.69
C SER A 47 3.44 13.64 2.64
N ILE A 48 4.74 13.91 2.59
CA ILE A 48 5.73 13.23 3.44
C ILE A 48 5.47 13.52 4.92
N SER A 49 5.21 14.78 5.28
CA SER A 49 4.97 15.14 6.67
C SER A 49 3.68 14.49 7.19
N ASN A 50 2.65 14.37 6.35
CA ASN A 50 1.40 13.71 6.70
C ASN A 50 1.61 12.21 6.96
N VAL A 51 2.39 11.54 6.13
CA VAL A 51 2.71 10.12 6.33
C VAL A 51 3.47 9.92 7.64
N LYS A 52 4.43 10.77 7.93
CA LYS A 52 5.19 10.68 9.18
C LYS A 52 4.29 10.83 10.42
N LYS A 53 3.27 11.67 10.34
CA LYS A 53 2.28 11.78 11.41
C LYS A 53 1.42 10.53 11.54
N LEU A 54 1.00 9.94 10.43
CA LEU A 54 0.19 8.73 10.42
C LEU A 54 0.93 7.51 10.94
N ARG A 55 2.26 7.49 10.86
CA ARG A 55 3.07 6.40 11.43
C ARG A 55 2.87 6.21 12.94
N LYS A 56 2.39 7.22 13.62
CA LYS A 56 2.05 7.10 15.05
C LYS A 56 0.82 6.23 15.28
N GLN A 57 -0.06 6.14 14.28
CA GLN A 57 -1.29 5.36 14.36
C GLN A 57 -1.16 3.97 13.72
N PHE A 58 -0.21 3.81 12.80
CA PHE A 58 -0.01 2.57 12.06
C PHE A 58 1.42 2.08 12.28
N SER A 59 1.57 1.08 13.13
CA SER A 59 2.91 0.51 13.43
C SER A 59 3.55 -0.19 12.23
N ASN A 60 2.70 -0.57 11.26
CA ASN A 60 3.12 -1.30 10.06
C ASN A 60 3.24 -0.40 8.81
N LEU A 61 3.29 0.91 9.01
CA LEU A 61 3.44 1.88 7.92
C LEU A 61 4.92 2.14 7.64
N VAL A 62 5.35 1.86 6.42
CA VAL A 62 6.72 2.04 5.96
C VAL A 62 6.74 3.14 4.90
N LEU A 63 7.62 4.11 5.05
CA LEU A 63 7.78 5.21 4.08
C LEU A 63 9.14 5.10 3.41
N ILE A 64 9.13 5.05 2.08
CA ILE A 64 10.33 5.14 1.24
C ILE A 64 10.23 6.46 0.48
N GLU A 65 11.28 7.27 0.55
CA GLU A 65 11.33 8.55 -0.13
C GLU A 65 12.35 8.47 -1.26
N ASN A 66 11.89 8.58 -2.51
CA ASN A 66 12.82 8.65 -3.64
C ASN A 66 13.57 9.99 -3.61
N GLN A 67 14.85 9.97 -3.93
CA GLN A 67 15.67 11.18 -3.93
C GLN A 67 15.35 12.10 -5.11
N GLU A 68 14.75 11.54 -6.17
CA GLU A 68 14.30 12.29 -7.33
C GLU A 68 13.02 11.66 -7.85
N ASN A 69 12.28 12.39 -8.68
CA ASN A 69 11.11 11.85 -9.33
C ASN A 69 11.57 10.95 -10.47
N VAL A 70 11.36 9.65 -10.32
CA VAL A 70 11.80 8.64 -11.28
C VAL A 70 10.73 8.28 -12.32
N GLY A 71 9.59 8.99 -12.28
CA GLY A 71 8.44 8.68 -13.12
C GLY A 71 7.55 7.62 -12.49
N ARG A 72 6.30 7.54 -12.96
CA ARG A 72 5.28 6.69 -12.37
C ARG A 72 5.61 5.21 -12.44
N ILE A 73 6.05 4.73 -13.60
CA ILE A 73 6.34 3.31 -13.82
C ILE A 73 7.53 2.86 -12.96
N GLN A 74 8.60 3.65 -12.91
CA GLN A 74 9.75 3.32 -12.07
C GLN A 74 9.39 3.37 -10.59
N ASN A 75 8.47 4.26 -10.20
CA ASN A 75 8.01 4.31 -8.82
C ASN A 75 7.24 3.03 -8.44
N TRP A 76 6.46 2.48 -9.37
CA TRP A 76 5.80 1.19 -9.16
C TRP A 76 6.83 0.07 -9.00
N ASN A 77 7.91 0.10 -9.78
CA ASN A 77 9.00 -0.88 -9.66
C ASN A 77 9.68 -0.80 -8.30
N VAL A 78 9.86 0.40 -7.75
CA VAL A 78 10.40 0.57 -6.39
C VAL A 78 9.48 -0.08 -5.37
N CYS A 79 8.16 0.06 -5.53
CA CYS A 79 7.19 -0.61 -4.67
C CYS A 79 7.40 -2.14 -4.67
N ILE A 80 7.59 -2.72 -5.85
CA ILE A 80 7.80 -4.16 -5.99
C ILE A 80 9.11 -4.57 -5.32
N GLU A 81 10.20 -3.83 -5.56
CA GLU A 81 11.49 -4.13 -4.97
C GLU A 81 11.52 -4.05 -3.45
N LYS A 82 10.80 -3.11 -2.88
CA LYS A 82 10.81 -2.84 -1.44
C LYS A 82 9.75 -3.62 -0.67
N SER A 83 8.83 -4.30 -1.36
CA SER A 83 7.79 -5.08 -0.71
C SER A 83 8.39 -6.29 0.01
N THR A 84 7.86 -6.60 1.20
CA THR A 84 8.31 -7.74 1.98
C THR A 84 7.23 -8.79 2.20
N GLY A 85 6.00 -8.49 1.81
CA GLY A 85 4.90 -9.44 1.92
C GLY A 85 4.97 -10.54 0.87
N LYS A 86 4.33 -11.67 1.16
CA LYS A 86 4.20 -12.78 0.21
C LYS A 86 3.41 -12.36 -1.02
N PHE A 87 2.40 -11.52 -0.82
CA PHE A 87 1.58 -10.96 -1.90
C PHE A 87 1.65 -9.44 -1.88
N LEU A 88 1.42 -8.80 -3.02
CA LEU A 88 1.43 -7.37 -3.16
C LEU A 88 0.15 -6.89 -3.80
N ILE A 89 -0.45 -5.86 -3.21
CA ILE A 89 -1.60 -5.15 -3.77
C ILE A 89 -1.19 -3.69 -3.95
N PHE A 90 -1.47 -3.13 -5.13
CA PHE A 90 -1.32 -1.70 -5.33
C PHE A 90 -2.59 -0.98 -4.91
N LEU A 91 -2.44 0.03 -4.07
CA LEU A 91 -3.50 0.96 -3.72
C LEU A 91 -3.04 2.35 -4.15
N PHE A 92 -3.61 2.87 -5.21
CA PHE A 92 -3.22 4.20 -5.69
C PHE A 92 -3.81 5.28 -4.77
N SER A 93 -3.15 6.43 -4.69
CA SER A 93 -3.51 7.46 -3.72
C SER A 93 -4.92 8.04 -3.90
N ASN A 94 -5.56 7.81 -5.04
CA ASN A 94 -6.95 8.21 -5.27
C ASN A 94 -7.97 7.15 -4.84
N ASP A 95 -7.50 5.97 -4.45
CA ASP A 95 -8.36 4.84 -4.11
C ASP A 95 -8.41 4.59 -2.62
N THR A 96 -9.41 3.86 -2.19
CA THR A 96 -9.55 3.46 -0.79
C THR A 96 -9.97 2.00 -0.68
N ILE A 97 -9.61 1.38 0.43
CA ILE A 97 -10.06 0.03 0.76
C ILE A 97 -11.32 0.17 1.60
N ASN A 98 -12.33 -0.64 1.30
CA ASN A 98 -13.53 -0.69 2.13
C ASN A 98 -13.81 -2.13 2.58
N GLU A 99 -14.77 -2.30 3.49
CA GLU A 99 -15.10 -3.61 4.06
C GLU A 99 -15.56 -4.63 3.01
N LYS A 100 -16.09 -4.15 1.89
CA LYS A 100 -16.60 -5.02 0.82
C LYS A 100 -15.49 -5.65 0.00
N ASN A 101 -14.25 -5.21 0.17
CA ASN A 101 -13.14 -5.71 -0.62
C ASN A 101 -12.71 -7.12 -0.29
N ASN A 102 -13.02 -7.60 0.90
CA ASN A 102 -12.74 -8.97 1.34
C ASN A 102 -11.31 -9.44 1.04
N ILE A 103 -10.34 -8.58 1.35
CA ILE A 103 -8.92 -8.89 1.10
C ILE A 103 -8.52 -10.19 1.79
N HIS A 104 -9.01 -10.40 3.01
CA HIS A 104 -8.72 -11.61 3.77
C HIS A 104 -9.16 -12.89 3.03
N GLU A 105 -10.36 -12.88 2.44
CA GLU A 105 -10.84 -14.03 1.66
C GLU A 105 -10.07 -14.21 0.36
N CYS A 106 -9.70 -13.11 -0.30
CA CYS A 106 -8.88 -13.16 -1.50
C CYS A 106 -7.53 -13.81 -1.21
N LEU A 107 -6.90 -13.45 -0.09
CA LEU A 107 -5.63 -14.03 0.33
C LEU A 107 -5.76 -15.52 0.62
N LYS A 108 -6.86 -15.95 1.23
CA LYS A 108 -7.11 -17.37 1.48
C LYS A 108 -7.20 -18.15 0.17
N LYS A 109 -7.88 -17.61 -0.84
CA LYS A 109 -8.01 -18.25 -2.15
C LYS A 109 -6.66 -18.38 -2.85
N ILE A 110 -5.85 -17.33 -2.78
CA ILE A 110 -4.52 -17.33 -3.39
C ILE A 110 -3.62 -18.36 -2.70
N ASP A 111 -3.64 -18.42 -1.37
CA ASP A 111 -2.84 -19.36 -0.62
C ASP A 111 -3.24 -20.82 -0.89
N SER A 112 -4.51 -21.08 -1.18
CA SER A 112 -5.00 -22.43 -1.47
C SER A 112 -4.84 -22.87 -2.92
N ASP A 113 -4.64 -21.92 -3.85
CA ASP A 113 -4.54 -22.20 -5.27
C ASP A 113 -3.25 -21.60 -5.86
N GLU A 114 -2.24 -22.44 -6.00
CA GLU A 114 -0.94 -22.04 -6.52
C GLU A 114 -0.98 -21.58 -7.98
N SER A 115 -2.05 -21.87 -8.71
CA SER A 115 -2.18 -21.42 -10.08
C SER A 115 -2.51 -19.94 -10.21
N ILE A 116 -3.00 -19.31 -9.14
CA ILE A 116 -3.30 -17.88 -9.14
C ILE A 116 -2.05 -17.12 -8.68
N SER A 117 -1.36 -16.47 -9.61
CA SER A 117 -0.15 -15.71 -9.29
C SER A 117 -0.38 -14.21 -9.20
N ILE A 118 -1.46 -13.70 -9.78
CA ILE A 118 -1.78 -12.26 -9.75
C ILE A 118 -3.26 -12.11 -9.47
N LEU A 119 -3.58 -11.32 -8.44
CA LEU A 119 -4.94 -10.92 -8.16
C LEU A 119 -5.00 -9.40 -8.23
N SER A 120 -5.84 -8.88 -9.11
CA SER A 120 -6.08 -7.45 -9.18
C SER A 120 -7.32 -7.13 -8.39
N LEU A 121 -7.19 -6.32 -7.34
CA LEU A 121 -8.31 -5.79 -6.61
C LEU A 121 -8.55 -4.39 -7.13
N ILE A 122 -9.48 -4.29 -8.01
CA ILE A 122 -9.89 -3.00 -8.53
C ILE A 122 -11.03 -2.49 -7.66
N HIS A 123 -10.83 -1.34 -7.04
CA HIS A 123 -11.78 -0.68 -6.30
C HIS A 123 -12.35 0.36 -7.07
N ILE A 124 -13.56 0.36 -7.15
CA ILE A 124 -14.29 1.45 -7.75
C ILE A 124 -15.20 2.06 -6.69
#